data_0be515c96fd1ef2a72ebdeb283b9b1f6
#
_entry.id   0be515c96fd1ef2a72ebdeb283b9b1f6
#
_cell.length_a   1.000
_cell.length_b   1.000
_cell.length_c   1.000
_cell.angle_alpha   90.00
_cell.angle_beta   90.00
_cell.angle_gamma   90.00
#
_symmetry.space_group_name_H-M   'P 1'
#
loop_
_entity.id
_entity.type
_entity.pdbx_description
1 polymer ?
#
loop_
_entity_poly.entity_id
_entity_poly.type
_entity_poly.pdbx_seq_one_letter_code
_entity_poly.pdbx_strand_id
1 'polypeptide(L)'
;MPAITLEMPSIGHRRHDDQRTARLHAVREGDLGSVHSWELVTAVDGPGTRLTYFLSGCTLRCLYCQNPDTWRLPDGIPTTLGEVTDRIDHYAAVLKATHGGVTLSGGEPLLQHTFAGRIFRHCQSIGLHTALDTSGYLGARVDDAFLDDVNLVLLDVKSGLPETYKKVTGRELAPTLAFGRRLAERGTPMWIRYVLVPDLTDAVDNIEAVADYVQSLQSLGDGDAVKRVEILPFHQMGTSKWKAIGEPYPLENTKPPSKKLLERVRGQFRARELTVF
;
A
#
# COMPACT_ATOMS: atom_id res chain seq x y z
N MET A 1 62.51 3.26 -32.30
CA MET A 1 61.91 3.46 -30.96
C MET A 1 60.63 2.64 -30.90
N PRO A 2 60.53 1.62 -30.06
CA PRO A 2 59.30 0.87 -29.92
C PRO A 2 58.28 1.66 -29.08
N ALA A 3 57.00 1.67 -29.52
CA ALA A 3 55.90 2.29 -28.83
C ALA A 3 55.55 1.46 -27.58
N ILE A 4 55.54 2.12 -26.43
CA ILE A 4 55.11 1.53 -25.17
C ILE A 4 53.57 1.61 -25.16
N THR A 5 52.90 0.49 -25.32
CA THR A 5 51.43 0.37 -25.11
C THR A 5 51.20 0.25 -23.61
N LEU A 6 50.72 1.32 -22.99
CA LEU A 6 50.25 1.27 -21.60
C LEU A 6 48.89 0.55 -21.56
N GLU A 7 48.89 -0.71 -21.16
CA GLU A 7 47.66 -1.38 -20.77
C GLU A 7 47.16 -0.81 -19.43
N MET A 8 46.06 -0.11 -19.47
CA MET A 8 45.36 0.36 -18.28
C MET A 8 44.64 -0.82 -17.59
N PRO A 9 44.76 -1.00 -16.28
CA PRO A 9 44.12 -2.10 -15.58
C PRO A 9 42.60 -1.92 -15.51
N SER A 10 41.83 -2.78 -16.21
CA SER A 10 40.36 -2.80 -16.31
C SER A 10 39.65 -3.46 -15.09
N ILE A 11 40.28 -3.52 -13.92
CA ILE A 11 39.82 -4.33 -12.79
C ILE A 11 38.70 -3.65 -11.98
N GLY A 12 38.63 -2.31 -11.97
CA GLY A 12 37.63 -1.58 -11.18
C GLY A 12 36.20 -1.60 -11.77
N HIS A 13 36.08 -1.49 -13.08
CA HIS A 13 34.78 -1.39 -13.77
C HIS A 13 34.01 -2.71 -13.75
N ARG A 14 34.68 -3.86 -13.92
CA ARG A 14 34.01 -5.18 -13.91
C ARG A 14 33.37 -5.52 -12.55
N ARG A 15 34.04 -5.23 -11.44
CA ARG A 15 33.48 -5.52 -10.10
C ARG A 15 32.26 -4.69 -9.77
N HIS A 16 32.19 -3.45 -10.20
CA HIS A 16 30.99 -2.60 -10.01
C HIS A 16 29.82 -3.07 -10.88
N ASP A 17 30.08 -3.51 -12.11
CA ASP A 17 29.05 -4.05 -13.00
C ASP A 17 28.52 -5.39 -12.49
N ASP A 18 29.37 -6.26 -11.95
CA ASP A 18 28.99 -7.54 -11.38
C ASP A 18 28.11 -7.34 -10.13
N GLN A 19 28.47 -6.43 -9.23
CA GLN A 19 27.68 -6.11 -8.03
C GLN A 19 26.33 -5.46 -8.39
N ARG A 20 26.30 -4.56 -9.37
CA ARG A 20 25.07 -3.95 -9.86
C ARG A 20 24.14 -5.00 -10.47
N THR A 21 24.69 -5.89 -11.28
CA THR A 21 23.96 -6.98 -11.92
C THR A 21 23.39 -7.95 -10.87
N ALA A 22 24.18 -8.36 -9.88
CA ALA A 22 23.74 -9.21 -8.78
C ALA A 22 22.61 -8.56 -7.96
N ARG A 23 22.73 -7.26 -7.66
CA ARG A 23 21.68 -6.50 -6.97
C ARG A 23 20.38 -6.42 -7.78
N LEU A 24 20.46 -6.14 -9.08
CA LEU A 24 19.29 -6.10 -9.95
C LEU A 24 18.63 -7.48 -10.04
N HIS A 25 19.41 -8.56 -10.10
CA HIS A 25 18.90 -9.92 -10.05
C HIS A 25 18.17 -10.18 -8.73
N ALA A 26 18.77 -9.88 -7.59
CA ALA A 26 18.15 -10.08 -6.27
C ALA A 26 16.84 -9.29 -6.12
N VAL A 27 16.75 -8.07 -6.64
CA VAL A 27 15.48 -7.29 -6.67
C VAL A 27 14.44 -7.96 -7.56
N ARG A 28 14.84 -8.46 -8.72
CA ARG A 28 13.95 -9.11 -9.70
C ARG A 28 13.37 -10.42 -9.15
N GLU A 29 14.19 -11.20 -8.47
CA GLU A 29 13.80 -12.46 -7.83
C GLU A 29 13.06 -12.26 -6.49
N GLY A 30 13.00 -11.01 -5.98
CA GLY A 30 12.39 -10.70 -4.70
C GLY A 30 13.21 -11.11 -3.49
N ASP A 31 14.54 -11.30 -3.65
CA ASP A 31 15.47 -11.54 -2.54
C ASP A 31 15.90 -10.25 -1.83
N LEU A 32 15.73 -9.11 -2.51
CA LEU A 32 16.06 -7.80 -2.01
C LEU A 32 14.92 -6.81 -2.27
N GLY A 33 14.47 -6.13 -1.22
CA GLY A 33 13.49 -5.05 -1.30
C GLY A 33 14.03 -3.74 -0.76
N SER A 34 13.24 -2.68 -0.91
CA SER A 34 13.47 -1.37 -0.32
C SER A 34 12.43 -1.11 0.74
N VAL A 35 12.82 -1.11 2.00
CA VAL A 35 11.97 -0.95 3.17
C VAL A 35 12.21 0.42 3.78
N HIS A 36 11.15 1.18 4.06
CA HIS A 36 11.26 2.44 4.77
C HIS A 36 11.40 2.20 6.28
N SER A 37 10.45 1.45 6.84
CA SER A 37 10.41 1.14 8.27
C SER A 37 9.50 -0.07 8.54
N TRP A 38 9.42 -0.46 9.79
CA TRP A 38 8.46 -1.44 10.26
C TRP A 38 7.98 -1.06 11.68
N GLU A 39 6.79 -1.48 12.02
CA GLU A 39 6.16 -1.22 13.31
C GLU A 39 5.38 -2.44 13.78
N LEU A 40 5.31 -2.63 15.10
CA LEU A 40 4.41 -3.58 15.73
C LEU A 40 3.25 -2.81 16.33
N VAL A 41 2.08 -2.87 15.67
CA VAL A 41 0.90 -2.07 15.99
C VAL A 41 -0.34 -2.94 16.20
N THR A 42 -1.35 -2.39 16.86
CA THR A 42 -2.63 -3.07 17.09
C THR A 42 -3.79 -2.28 16.47
N ALA A 43 -4.66 -3.02 15.77
CA ALA A 43 -5.99 -2.57 15.33
C ALA A 43 -6.04 -1.43 14.28
N VAL A 44 -4.92 -1.07 13.63
CA VAL A 44 -4.89 0.01 12.63
C VAL A 44 -4.75 -0.55 11.21
N ASP A 45 -3.80 -1.45 10.99
CA ASP A 45 -3.45 -1.95 9.65
C ASP A 45 -3.94 -3.39 9.42
N GLY A 46 -5.12 -3.70 9.90
CA GLY A 46 -5.74 -5.03 9.80
C GLY A 46 -6.15 -5.60 11.15
N PRO A 47 -6.64 -6.85 11.20
CA PRO A 47 -7.11 -7.49 12.43
C PRO A 47 -5.96 -7.88 13.36
N GLY A 48 -6.20 -7.82 14.66
CA GLY A 48 -5.26 -8.23 15.71
C GLY A 48 -4.01 -7.35 15.79
N THR A 49 -2.93 -7.90 16.34
CA THR A 49 -1.62 -7.23 16.33
C THR A 49 -0.94 -7.43 14.99
N ARG A 50 -0.44 -6.35 14.39
CA ARG A 50 0.18 -6.38 13.06
C ARG A 50 1.67 -6.05 13.15
N LEU A 51 2.50 -6.86 12.53
CA LEU A 51 3.83 -6.46 12.14
C LEU A 51 3.70 -5.82 10.76
N THR A 52 3.69 -4.48 10.75
CA THR A 52 3.50 -3.70 9.52
C THR A 52 4.85 -3.28 8.96
N TYR A 53 5.13 -3.66 7.70
CA TYR A 53 6.27 -3.16 6.94
C TYR A 53 5.82 -2.06 6.00
N PHE A 54 6.48 -0.93 6.07
CA PHE A 54 6.29 0.20 5.15
C PHE A 54 7.36 0.11 4.06
N LEU A 55 6.95 -0.27 2.85
CA LEU A 55 7.84 -0.36 1.70
C LEU A 55 8.05 1.00 1.05
N SER A 56 9.23 1.24 0.48
CA SER A 56 9.52 2.45 -0.27
C SER A 56 9.11 2.32 -1.74
N GLY A 57 8.83 3.47 -2.35
CA GLY A 57 8.35 3.58 -3.72
C GLY A 57 6.83 3.66 -3.81
N CYS A 58 6.34 4.75 -4.43
CA CYS A 58 4.92 4.94 -4.74
C CYS A 58 4.76 5.65 -6.06
N THR A 59 3.79 5.23 -6.87
CA THR A 59 3.48 5.87 -8.15
C THR A 59 2.47 7.02 -8.01
N LEU A 60 1.77 7.10 -6.89
CA LEU A 60 0.84 8.16 -6.57
C LEU A 60 1.55 9.35 -5.90
N ARG A 61 0.92 10.53 -5.96
CA ARG A 61 1.35 11.74 -5.27
C ARG A 61 0.17 12.35 -4.53
N CYS A 62 -0.37 11.58 -3.58
CA CYS A 62 -1.56 11.98 -2.83
C CYS A 62 -1.31 13.28 -2.07
N LEU A 63 -2.19 14.26 -2.24
CA LEU A 63 -2.07 15.58 -1.59
C LEU A 63 -2.08 15.49 -0.05
N TYR A 64 -2.69 14.45 0.50
CA TYR A 64 -2.76 14.18 1.95
C TYR A 64 -1.84 13.03 2.40
N CYS A 65 -0.79 12.73 1.63
CA CYS A 65 0.10 11.61 1.98
C CYS A 65 0.68 11.78 3.38
N GLN A 66 0.55 10.72 4.21
CA GLN A 66 1.11 10.71 5.56
C GLN A 66 2.57 10.24 5.58
N ASN A 67 3.00 9.57 4.48
CA ASN A 67 4.35 9.02 4.34
C ASN A 67 5.01 9.47 3.03
N PRO A 68 5.16 10.78 2.75
CA PRO A 68 5.77 11.26 1.51
C PRO A 68 7.24 10.86 1.39
N ASP A 69 7.89 10.58 2.51
CA ASP A 69 9.24 10.02 2.63
C ASP A 69 9.38 8.59 2.06
N THR A 70 8.26 7.91 1.78
CA THR A 70 8.25 6.60 1.10
C THR A 70 8.12 6.71 -0.43
N TRP A 71 8.02 7.88 -1.02
CA TRP A 71 7.70 8.02 -2.44
C TRP A 71 8.73 7.45 -3.38
N ARG A 72 10.00 7.56 -3.03
CA ARG A 72 11.11 7.16 -3.90
C ARG A 72 11.68 5.83 -3.45
N LEU A 73 11.73 4.89 -4.36
CA LEU A 73 12.28 3.55 -4.09
C LEU A 73 13.74 3.57 -3.57
N PRO A 74 14.65 4.43 -4.11
CA PRO A 74 16.03 4.50 -3.63
C PRO A 74 16.20 5.06 -2.21
N ASP A 75 15.19 5.76 -1.68
CA ASP A 75 15.27 6.40 -0.35
C ASP A 75 15.03 5.42 0.79
N GLY A 76 14.55 4.21 0.50
CA GLY A 76 14.40 3.15 1.48
C GLY A 76 15.70 2.38 1.74
N ILE A 77 15.69 1.60 2.80
CA ILE A 77 16.80 0.75 3.23
C ILE A 77 16.76 -0.55 2.43
N PRO A 78 17.83 -0.88 1.68
CA PRO A 78 17.95 -2.20 1.05
C PRO A 78 17.87 -3.29 2.12
N THR A 79 16.85 -4.14 2.05
CA THR A 79 16.57 -5.17 3.05
C THR A 79 16.37 -6.51 2.34
N THR A 80 17.09 -7.54 2.77
CA THR A 80 16.96 -8.88 2.22
C THR A 80 15.67 -9.56 2.68
N LEU A 81 15.19 -10.51 1.90
CA LEU A 81 14.05 -11.33 2.29
C LEU A 81 14.32 -12.05 3.63
N GLY A 82 15.55 -12.57 3.83
CA GLY A 82 15.94 -13.24 5.06
C GLY A 82 15.78 -12.33 6.29
N GLU A 83 16.27 -11.08 6.24
CA GLU A 83 16.10 -10.12 7.35
C GLU A 83 14.64 -9.85 7.69
N VAL A 84 13.74 -9.84 6.68
CA VAL A 84 12.31 -9.67 6.90
C VAL A 84 11.70 -10.92 7.51
N THR A 85 12.00 -12.10 6.95
CA THR A 85 11.43 -13.37 7.44
C THR A 85 11.92 -13.71 8.84
N ASP A 86 13.21 -13.50 9.16
CA ASP A 86 13.76 -13.70 10.53
C ASP A 86 13.01 -12.85 11.56
N ARG A 87 12.69 -11.60 11.21
CA ARG A 87 11.90 -10.73 12.09
C ARG A 87 10.45 -11.20 12.21
N ILE A 88 9.84 -11.65 11.14
CA ILE A 88 8.48 -12.23 11.16
C ILE A 88 8.47 -13.45 12.06
N ASP A 89 9.43 -14.33 11.95
CA ASP A 89 9.54 -15.54 12.77
C ASP A 89 9.72 -15.21 14.25
N HIS A 90 10.53 -14.18 14.57
CA HIS A 90 10.70 -13.68 15.93
C HIS A 90 9.38 -13.26 16.59
N TYR A 91 8.48 -12.61 15.83
CA TYR A 91 7.18 -12.14 16.34
C TYR A 91 6.03 -13.13 16.11
N ALA A 92 6.25 -14.25 15.42
CA ALA A 92 5.19 -15.17 14.98
C ALA A 92 4.29 -15.65 16.14
N ALA A 93 4.87 -15.96 17.30
CA ALA A 93 4.11 -16.44 18.46
C ALA A 93 3.10 -15.39 18.97
N VAL A 94 3.53 -14.14 19.13
CA VAL A 94 2.64 -13.05 19.60
C VAL A 94 1.60 -12.68 18.53
N LEU A 95 1.98 -12.69 17.27
CA LEU A 95 1.05 -12.43 16.17
C LEU A 95 -0.07 -13.47 16.11
N LYS A 96 0.26 -14.76 16.26
CA LYS A 96 -0.73 -15.85 16.32
C LYS A 96 -1.63 -15.76 17.55
N ALA A 97 -1.04 -15.50 18.72
CA ALA A 97 -1.80 -15.40 19.98
C ALA A 97 -2.83 -14.27 19.99
N THR A 98 -2.60 -13.21 19.19
CA THR A 98 -3.50 -12.05 19.07
C THR A 98 -4.41 -12.11 17.83
N HIS A 99 -4.46 -13.26 17.13
CA HIS A 99 -5.15 -13.38 15.84
C HIS A 99 -4.73 -12.29 14.84
N GLY A 100 -3.47 -11.89 14.90
CA GLY A 100 -2.85 -10.86 14.08
C GLY A 100 -2.07 -11.45 12.89
N GLY A 101 -1.06 -10.71 12.42
CA GLY A 101 -0.24 -11.16 11.29
C GLY A 101 0.65 -10.06 10.73
N VAL A 102 0.98 -10.18 9.45
CA VAL A 102 1.86 -9.25 8.75
C VAL A 102 1.05 -8.37 7.80
N THR A 103 1.34 -7.08 7.80
CA THR A 103 0.79 -6.11 6.82
C THR A 103 1.93 -5.52 6.01
N LEU A 104 1.78 -5.49 4.70
CA LEU A 104 2.65 -4.73 3.82
C LEU A 104 1.92 -3.46 3.39
N SER A 105 2.53 -2.30 3.67
CA SER A 105 2.02 -0.96 3.44
C SER A 105 3.18 -0.03 3.02
N GLY A 106 3.06 1.28 3.25
CA GLY A 106 4.13 2.27 3.07
C GLY A 106 3.89 3.22 1.91
N GLY A 107 4.68 3.09 0.85
CA GLY A 107 4.43 3.74 -0.43
C GLY A 107 3.33 2.98 -1.18
N GLU A 108 3.71 2.07 -2.05
CA GLU A 108 2.81 1.15 -2.75
C GLU A 108 3.48 -0.23 -2.84
N PRO A 109 3.06 -1.22 -2.03
CA PRO A 109 3.69 -2.53 -1.99
C PRO A 109 3.71 -3.25 -3.34
N LEU A 110 2.70 -3.03 -4.18
CA LEU A 110 2.62 -3.62 -5.52
C LEU A 110 3.72 -3.10 -6.48
N LEU A 111 4.42 -2.04 -6.12
CA LEU A 111 5.61 -1.62 -6.87
C LEU A 111 6.76 -2.63 -6.70
N GLN A 112 6.81 -3.31 -5.56
CA GLN A 112 7.77 -4.35 -5.21
C GLN A 112 7.09 -5.73 -5.09
N HIS A 113 6.15 -6.02 -5.98
CA HIS A 113 5.25 -7.19 -5.87
C HIS A 113 5.97 -8.53 -5.75
N THR A 114 7.14 -8.72 -6.39
CA THR A 114 7.90 -9.98 -6.26
C THR A 114 8.41 -10.17 -4.82
N PHE A 115 8.98 -9.12 -4.23
CA PHE A 115 9.43 -9.13 -2.83
C PHE A 115 8.26 -9.30 -1.87
N ALA A 116 7.17 -8.55 -2.08
CA ALA A 116 5.95 -8.64 -1.29
C ALA A 116 5.32 -10.05 -1.33
N GLY A 117 5.25 -10.66 -2.51
CA GLY A 117 4.71 -12.01 -2.68
C GLY A 117 5.53 -13.07 -1.95
N ARG A 118 6.86 -12.95 -1.94
CA ARG A 118 7.71 -13.88 -1.18
C ARG A 118 7.54 -13.73 0.34
N ILE A 119 7.35 -12.51 0.83
CA ILE A 119 7.03 -12.28 2.24
C ILE A 119 5.68 -12.91 2.59
N PHE A 120 4.64 -12.69 1.78
CA PHE A 120 3.32 -13.28 2.03
C PHE A 120 3.36 -14.81 2.00
N ARG A 121 4.05 -15.39 1.04
CA ARG A 121 4.23 -16.86 0.95
C ARG A 121 4.92 -17.43 2.19
N HIS A 122 5.96 -16.76 2.70
CA HIS A 122 6.58 -17.14 3.97
C HIS A 122 5.56 -17.09 5.12
N CYS A 123 4.79 -16.01 5.24
CA CYS A 123 3.76 -15.88 6.27
C CYS A 123 2.73 -17.02 6.20
N GLN A 124 2.24 -17.34 5.01
CA GLN A 124 1.31 -18.45 4.81
C GLN A 124 1.93 -19.79 5.22
N SER A 125 3.20 -20.03 4.87
CA SER A 125 3.89 -21.29 5.22
C SER A 125 4.01 -21.54 6.72
N ILE A 126 3.99 -20.48 7.52
CA ILE A 126 4.02 -20.57 8.99
C ILE A 126 2.66 -20.29 9.64
N GLY A 127 1.57 -20.18 8.85
CA GLY A 127 0.22 -19.98 9.34
C GLY A 127 -0.04 -18.59 9.95
N LEU A 128 0.56 -17.54 9.40
CA LEU A 128 0.29 -16.15 9.76
C LEU A 128 -0.65 -15.49 8.77
N HIS A 129 -1.59 -14.72 9.29
CA HIS A 129 -2.50 -13.90 8.48
C HIS A 129 -1.74 -12.76 7.77
N THR A 130 -2.05 -12.54 6.49
CA THR A 130 -1.44 -11.53 5.63
C THR A 130 -2.43 -10.44 5.27
N ALA A 131 -1.97 -9.19 5.24
CA ALA A 131 -2.75 -8.07 4.74
C ALA A 131 -1.93 -7.21 3.77
N LEU A 132 -2.54 -6.84 2.67
CA LEU A 132 -1.98 -5.94 1.66
C LEU A 132 -2.69 -4.60 1.75
N ASP A 133 -1.98 -3.54 2.17
CA ASP A 133 -2.48 -2.17 2.16
C ASP A 133 -2.01 -1.48 0.88
N THR A 134 -2.93 -1.17 -0.01
CA THR A 134 -2.63 -0.73 -1.37
C THR A 134 -3.67 0.24 -1.92
N SER A 135 -3.25 1.12 -2.80
CA SER A 135 -4.15 1.91 -3.64
C SER A 135 -4.82 1.07 -4.75
N GLY A 136 -4.36 -0.15 -4.99
CA GLY A 136 -4.80 -0.99 -6.09
C GLY A 136 -4.39 -0.51 -7.49
N TYR A 137 -3.73 0.66 -7.59
CA TYR A 137 -3.36 1.24 -8.89
C TYR A 137 -2.46 0.33 -9.73
N LEU A 138 -1.61 -0.45 -9.08
CA LEU A 138 -0.72 -1.42 -9.71
C LEU A 138 -1.26 -2.85 -9.69
N GLY A 139 -2.54 -3.05 -9.39
CA GLY A 139 -3.17 -4.37 -9.24
C GLY A 139 -3.05 -5.30 -10.45
N ALA A 140 -2.91 -4.73 -11.66
CA ALA A 140 -2.66 -5.51 -12.87
C ALA A 140 -1.26 -6.16 -12.95
N ARG A 141 -0.34 -5.81 -12.03
CA ARG A 141 1.02 -6.39 -11.98
C ARG A 141 1.09 -7.74 -11.27
N VAL A 142 0.09 -8.07 -10.48
CA VAL A 142 0.06 -9.31 -9.71
C VAL A 142 -0.89 -10.30 -10.35
N ASP A 143 -0.50 -11.57 -10.29
CA ASP A 143 -1.29 -12.70 -10.73
C ASP A 143 -2.16 -13.26 -9.59
N ASP A 144 -2.88 -14.33 -9.90
CA ASP A 144 -3.74 -14.98 -8.92
C ASP A 144 -2.93 -15.71 -7.84
N ALA A 145 -1.76 -16.25 -8.20
CA ALA A 145 -0.88 -16.90 -7.25
C ALA A 145 -0.36 -15.96 -6.16
N PHE A 146 -0.14 -14.67 -6.49
CA PHE A 146 0.16 -13.65 -5.49
C PHE A 146 -1.03 -13.42 -4.55
N LEU A 147 -2.24 -13.34 -5.11
CA LEU A 147 -3.46 -13.08 -4.34
C LEU A 147 -3.88 -14.27 -3.47
N ASP A 148 -3.50 -15.50 -3.81
CA ASP A 148 -3.72 -16.70 -2.98
C ASP A 148 -2.98 -16.61 -1.63
N ASP A 149 -1.86 -15.90 -1.58
CA ASP A 149 -1.07 -15.66 -0.37
C ASP A 149 -1.57 -14.43 0.44
N VAL A 150 -2.67 -13.74 0.03
CA VAL A 150 -3.23 -12.55 0.68
C VAL A 150 -4.58 -12.84 1.32
N ASN A 151 -4.65 -12.79 2.66
CA ASN A 151 -5.90 -13.05 3.39
C ASN A 151 -6.84 -11.84 3.46
N LEU A 152 -6.30 -10.62 3.35
CA LEU A 152 -7.06 -9.38 3.41
C LEU A 152 -6.39 -8.30 2.56
N VAL A 153 -7.18 -7.58 1.79
CA VAL A 153 -6.74 -6.36 1.12
C VAL A 153 -7.36 -5.14 1.79
N LEU A 154 -6.52 -4.19 2.23
CA LEU A 154 -6.93 -2.86 2.63
C LEU A 154 -6.86 -1.99 1.37
N LEU A 155 -8.00 -1.83 0.70
CA LEU A 155 -8.05 -1.13 -0.59
C LEU A 155 -8.40 0.35 -0.41
N ASP A 156 -7.43 1.20 -0.66
CA ASP A 156 -7.60 2.64 -0.62
C ASP A 156 -8.31 3.17 -1.87
N VAL A 157 -9.60 3.42 -1.81
CA VAL A 157 -10.36 4.12 -2.86
C VAL A 157 -10.36 5.61 -2.55
N LYS A 158 -9.49 6.37 -3.19
CA LYS A 158 -9.21 7.77 -2.79
C LYS A 158 -10.22 8.79 -3.33
N SER A 159 -11.09 8.38 -4.24
CA SER A 159 -12.22 9.14 -4.80
C SER A 159 -13.09 8.23 -5.67
N GLY A 160 -14.37 8.55 -5.83
CA GLY A 160 -15.28 7.89 -6.77
C GLY A 160 -15.34 8.58 -8.14
N LEU A 161 -14.85 9.82 -8.23
CA LEU A 161 -14.86 10.62 -9.44
C LEU A 161 -13.48 10.70 -10.07
N PRO A 162 -13.33 10.44 -11.40
CA PRO A 162 -12.03 10.45 -12.07
C PRO A 162 -11.25 11.74 -11.91
N GLU A 163 -11.91 12.89 -12.03
CA GLU A 163 -11.26 14.21 -11.93
C GLU A 163 -10.75 14.48 -10.51
N THR A 164 -11.57 14.17 -9.48
CA THR A 164 -11.17 14.29 -8.09
C THR A 164 -10.03 13.32 -7.75
N TYR A 165 -10.11 12.07 -8.22
CA TYR A 165 -9.05 11.10 -8.04
C TYR A 165 -7.73 11.58 -8.64
N LYS A 166 -7.77 12.10 -9.88
CA LYS A 166 -6.59 12.64 -10.56
C LYS A 166 -6.01 13.85 -9.83
N LYS A 167 -6.86 14.76 -9.36
CA LYS A 167 -6.47 15.91 -8.53
C LYS A 167 -5.77 15.46 -7.24
N VAL A 168 -6.32 14.45 -6.56
CA VAL A 168 -5.83 13.95 -5.28
C VAL A 168 -4.52 13.17 -5.44
N THR A 169 -4.40 12.33 -6.49
CA THR A 169 -3.34 11.31 -6.58
C THR A 169 -2.35 11.54 -7.71
N GLY A 170 -2.68 12.40 -8.67
CA GLY A 170 -1.93 12.58 -9.92
C GLY A 170 -2.08 11.41 -10.90
N ARG A 171 -3.04 10.50 -10.71
CA ARG A 171 -3.24 9.29 -11.50
C ARG A 171 -4.71 9.09 -11.89
N GLU A 172 -4.94 8.14 -12.81
CA GLU A 172 -6.28 7.76 -13.25
C GLU A 172 -6.94 6.80 -12.25
N LEU A 173 -8.27 6.90 -12.06
CA LEU A 173 -9.06 6.09 -11.12
C LEU A 173 -9.24 4.64 -11.58
N ALA A 174 -9.40 4.43 -12.89
CA ALA A 174 -9.83 3.16 -13.46
C ALA A 174 -9.03 1.92 -13.00
N PRO A 175 -7.67 1.96 -12.88
CA PRO A 175 -6.91 0.80 -12.40
C PRO A 175 -7.29 0.36 -10.98
N THR A 176 -7.51 1.31 -10.06
CA THR A 176 -7.95 1.01 -8.68
C THR A 176 -9.30 0.31 -8.66
N LEU A 177 -10.28 0.83 -9.43
CA LEU A 177 -11.61 0.22 -9.52
C LEU A 177 -11.57 -1.17 -10.18
N ALA A 178 -10.75 -1.34 -11.21
CA ALA A 178 -10.56 -2.64 -11.86
C ALA A 178 -9.97 -3.68 -10.90
N PHE A 179 -9.00 -3.29 -10.07
CA PHE A 179 -8.43 -4.18 -9.07
C PHE A 179 -9.45 -4.61 -8.01
N GLY A 180 -10.24 -3.67 -7.46
CA GLY A 180 -11.29 -4.02 -6.49
C GLY A 180 -12.35 -4.96 -7.08
N ARG A 181 -12.76 -4.79 -8.36
CA ARG A 181 -13.66 -5.75 -9.04
C ARG A 181 -13.02 -7.13 -9.11
N ARG A 182 -11.76 -7.24 -9.54
CA ARG A 182 -11.06 -8.53 -9.59
C ARG A 182 -11.00 -9.21 -8.22
N LEU A 183 -10.76 -8.45 -7.14
CA LEU A 183 -10.78 -8.99 -5.78
C LEU A 183 -12.17 -9.53 -5.40
N ALA A 184 -13.23 -8.78 -5.73
CA ALA A 184 -14.61 -9.20 -5.47
C ALA A 184 -15.01 -10.45 -6.26
N GLU A 185 -14.67 -10.51 -7.56
CA GLU A 185 -14.90 -11.68 -8.43
C GLU A 185 -14.19 -12.94 -7.91
N ARG A 186 -13.01 -12.77 -7.29
CA ARG A 186 -12.25 -13.87 -6.67
C ARG A 186 -12.74 -14.27 -5.28
N GLY A 187 -13.61 -13.46 -4.64
CA GLY A 187 -13.97 -13.63 -3.23
C GLY A 187 -12.82 -13.27 -2.26
N THR A 188 -11.81 -12.50 -2.69
CA THR A 188 -10.71 -12.06 -1.82
C THR A 188 -11.24 -11.04 -0.82
N PRO A 189 -11.14 -11.28 0.52
CA PRO A 189 -11.64 -10.35 1.52
C PRO A 189 -10.97 -8.99 1.42
N MET A 190 -11.78 -7.91 1.49
CA MET A 190 -11.25 -6.56 1.48
C MET A 190 -11.97 -5.61 2.45
N TRP A 191 -11.23 -4.67 2.98
CA TRP A 191 -11.74 -3.46 3.61
C TRP A 191 -11.53 -2.30 2.67
N ILE A 192 -12.57 -1.53 2.40
CA ILE A 192 -12.46 -0.32 1.60
C ILE A 192 -12.09 0.83 2.53
N ARG A 193 -11.01 1.53 2.23
CA ARG A 193 -10.51 2.67 3.01
C ARG A 193 -10.71 3.95 2.23
N TYR A 194 -11.27 4.94 2.89
CA TYR A 194 -11.55 6.24 2.31
C TYR A 194 -11.10 7.37 3.23
N VAL A 195 -10.16 8.18 2.77
CA VAL A 195 -9.69 9.35 3.54
C VAL A 195 -10.60 10.52 3.27
N LEU A 196 -11.30 10.98 4.31
CA LEU A 196 -12.21 12.11 4.26
C LEU A 196 -11.47 13.42 4.53
N VAL A 197 -11.26 14.21 3.47
CA VAL A 197 -10.59 15.51 3.51
C VAL A 197 -11.61 16.59 3.17
N PRO A 198 -11.91 17.53 4.11
CA PRO A 198 -12.81 18.65 3.83
C PRO A 198 -12.38 19.46 2.61
N ASP A 199 -13.35 19.88 1.80
CA ASP A 199 -13.19 20.68 0.58
C ASP A 199 -12.36 20.00 -0.54
N LEU A 200 -12.00 18.72 -0.36
CA LEU A 200 -11.23 17.98 -1.36
C LEU A 200 -11.92 16.68 -1.77
N THR A 201 -12.27 15.83 -0.79
CA THR A 201 -12.88 14.52 -1.07
C THR A 201 -14.30 14.40 -0.51
N ASP A 202 -14.82 15.39 0.18
CA ASP A 202 -16.07 15.35 0.93
C ASP A 202 -17.33 15.76 0.13
N ALA A 203 -17.20 16.09 -1.16
CA ALA A 203 -18.35 16.40 -2.03
C ALA A 203 -19.35 15.23 -2.04
N VAL A 204 -20.65 15.55 -1.99
CA VAL A 204 -21.73 14.56 -1.88
C VAL A 204 -21.68 13.55 -3.02
N ASP A 205 -21.58 14.02 -4.26
CA ASP A 205 -21.50 13.21 -5.48
C ASP A 205 -20.26 12.30 -5.51
N ASN A 206 -19.13 12.77 -4.98
CA ASN A 206 -17.92 11.97 -4.87
C ASN A 206 -18.10 10.80 -3.89
N ILE A 207 -18.72 11.07 -2.73
CA ILE A 207 -19.03 10.04 -1.74
C ILE A 207 -20.05 9.04 -2.29
N GLU A 208 -21.11 9.52 -2.94
CA GLU A 208 -22.11 8.68 -3.61
C GLU A 208 -21.43 7.73 -4.62
N ALA A 209 -20.55 8.26 -5.47
CA ALA A 209 -19.85 7.46 -6.46
C ALA A 209 -18.96 6.37 -5.84
N VAL A 210 -18.29 6.65 -4.70
CA VAL A 210 -17.56 5.62 -3.96
C VAL A 210 -18.51 4.57 -3.39
N ALA A 211 -19.61 5.00 -2.76
CA ALA A 211 -20.57 4.10 -2.14
C ALA A 211 -21.28 3.21 -3.19
N ASP A 212 -21.64 3.76 -4.36
CA ASP A 212 -22.20 3.01 -5.50
C ASP A 212 -21.20 1.98 -6.03
N TYR A 213 -19.92 2.36 -6.15
CA TYR A 213 -18.87 1.43 -6.53
C TYR A 213 -18.75 0.29 -5.52
N VAL A 214 -18.68 0.59 -4.21
CA VAL A 214 -18.57 -0.44 -3.16
C VAL A 214 -19.79 -1.37 -3.17
N GLN A 215 -21.00 -0.82 -3.32
CA GLN A 215 -22.23 -1.62 -3.45
C GLN A 215 -22.16 -2.53 -4.68
N SER A 216 -21.64 -2.04 -5.80
CA SER A 216 -21.47 -2.85 -7.01
C SER A 216 -20.55 -4.05 -6.82
N LEU A 217 -19.57 -3.97 -5.92
CA LEU A 217 -18.68 -5.08 -5.59
C LEU A 217 -19.42 -6.23 -4.88
N GLN A 218 -20.46 -5.92 -4.09
CA GLN A 218 -21.28 -6.92 -3.41
C GLN A 218 -22.16 -7.75 -4.35
N SER A 219 -22.30 -7.34 -5.61
CA SER A 219 -22.99 -8.13 -6.64
C SER A 219 -22.05 -9.05 -7.44
N LEU A 220 -20.76 -9.08 -7.08
CA LEU A 220 -19.72 -9.90 -7.73
C LEU A 220 -19.33 -11.08 -6.85
N GLY A 221 -18.92 -12.18 -7.47
CA GLY A 221 -18.52 -13.40 -6.76
C GLY A 221 -19.64 -13.94 -5.87
N ASP A 222 -19.31 -14.20 -4.61
CA ASP A 222 -20.28 -14.65 -3.57
C ASP A 222 -20.95 -13.49 -2.82
N GLY A 223 -20.63 -12.26 -3.17
CA GLY A 223 -21.16 -11.04 -2.54
C GLY A 223 -20.55 -10.67 -1.18
N ASP A 224 -19.61 -11.47 -0.66
CA ASP A 224 -19.05 -11.33 0.69
C ASP A 224 -17.61 -10.79 0.73
N ALA A 225 -17.06 -10.40 -0.40
CA ALA A 225 -15.67 -9.91 -0.48
C ALA A 225 -15.43 -8.60 0.31
N VAL A 226 -16.38 -7.65 0.28
CA VAL A 226 -16.29 -6.39 1.03
C VAL A 226 -16.76 -6.61 2.47
N LYS A 227 -15.81 -6.67 3.41
CA LYS A 227 -16.12 -6.91 4.83
C LYS A 227 -16.52 -5.64 5.58
N ARG A 228 -15.98 -4.49 5.20
CA ARG A 228 -16.33 -3.17 5.77
C ARG A 228 -15.78 -2.01 4.96
N VAL A 229 -16.32 -0.83 5.25
CA VAL A 229 -15.80 0.47 4.79
C VAL A 229 -15.26 1.23 5.99
N GLU A 230 -14.05 1.75 5.88
CA GLU A 230 -13.40 2.59 6.89
C GLU A 230 -13.31 4.04 6.38
N ILE A 231 -14.02 4.95 7.06
CA ILE A 231 -13.91 6.37 6.78
C ILE A 231 -12.82 6.95 7.69
N LEU A 232 -11.66 7.20 7.10
CA LEU A 232 -10.49 7.69 7.80
C LEU A 232 -10.52 9.22 7.84
N PRO A 233 -10.65 9.85 9.02
CA PRO A 233 -10.61 11.30 9.10
C PRO A 233 -9.22 11.81 8.75
N PHE A 234 -9.16 12.79 7.86
CA PHE A 234 -7.92 13.50 7.55
C PHE A 234 -7.30 14.11 8.82
N HIS A 235 -5.98 14.03 8.92
CA HIS A 235 -5.16 14.68 9.95
C HIS A 235 -3.83 15.16 9.36
N GLN A 236 -3.13 16.04 10.08
CA GLN A 236 -1.90 16.67 9.60
C GLN A 236 -0.60 16.05 10.15
N MET A 237 -0.64 14.81 10.60
CA MET A 237 0.53 14.15 11.22
C MET A 237 1.72 13.97 10.23
N GLY A 238 1.47 13.95 8.92
CA GLY A 238 2.51 13.87 7.90
C GLY A 238 3.30 15.17 7.65
N THR A 239 2.87 16.33 8.19
CA THR A 239 3.45 17.65 7.88
C THR A 239 4.97 17.71 8.09
N SER A 240 5.49 17.11 9.17
CA SER A 240 6.93 17.08 9.45
C SER A 240 7.71 16.29 8.37
N LYS A 241 7.13 15.23 7.84
CA LYS A 241 7.73 14.40 6.78
C LYS A 241 7.79 15.16 5.45
N TRP A 242 6.75 15.93 5.11
CA TRP A 242 6.78 16.81 3.93
C TRP A 242 7.89 17.84 4.03
N LYS A 243 8.05 18.47 5.18
CA LYS A 243 9.15 19.42 5.44
C LYS A 243 10.52 18.74 5.34
N ALA A 244 10.64 17.53 5.86
CA ALA A 244 11.90 16.77 5.84
C ALA A 244 12.37 16.42 4.41
N ILE A 245 11.43 16.17 3.48
CA ILE A 245 11.78 15.91 2.06
C ILE A 245 11.89 17.20 1.22
N GLY A 246 11.70 18.37 1.83
CA GLY A 246 11.81 19.68 1.15
C GLY A 246 10.61 20.04 0.27
N GLU A 247 9.48 19.35 0.44
CA GLU A 247 8.26 19.58 -0.35
C GLU A 247 7.22 20.40 0.45
N PRO A 248 6.52 21.35 -0.20
CA PRO A 248 5.44 22.07 0.45
C PRO A 248 4.26 21.14 0.70
N TYR A 249 3.69 21.19 1.92
CA TYR A 249 2.50 20.40 2.21
C TYR A 249 1.24 21.08 1.66
N PRO A 250 0.56 20.52 0.64
CA PRO A 250 -0.55 21.18 -0.03
C PRO A 250 -1.75 21.45 0.90
N LEU A 251 -1.89 20.67 1.98
CA LEU A 251 -3.02 20.73 2.90
C LEU A 251 -2.63 21.31 4.28
N GLU A 252 -1.58 22.12 4.36
CA GLU A 252 -1.09 22.70 5.61
C GLU A 252 -2.18 23.45 6.40
N ASN A 253 -3.13 24.09 5.71
CA ASN A 253 -4.22 24.86 6.31
C ASN A 253 -5.56 24.08 6.39
N THR A 254 -5.61 22.82 5.90
CA THR A 254 -6.83 22.02 5.92
C THR A 254 -7.06 21.45 7.31
N LYS A 255 -8.24 21.70 7.89
CA LYS A 255 -8.62 21.19 9.20
C LYS A 255 -9.14 19.75 9.08
N PRO A 256 -9.00 18.93 10.15
CA PRO A 256 -9.69 17.65 10.21
C PRO A 256 -11.21 17.77 10.02
N PRO A 257 -11.89 16.75 9.49
CA PRO A 257 -13.34 16.79 9.30
C PRO A 257 -14.07 16.87 10.66
N SER A 258 -15.16 17.64 10.68
CA SER A 258 -16.02 17.70 11.85
C SER A 258 -16.77 16.38 12.07
N LYS A 259 -17.20 16.11 13.32
CA LYS A 259 -18.05 14.95 13.64
C LYS A 259 -19.33 14.92 12.78
N LYS A 260 -19.92 16.09 12.52
CA LYS A 260 -21.11 16.22 11.65
C LYS A 260 -20.82 15.77 10.22
N LEU A 261 -19.67 16.16 9.68
CA LEU A 261 -19.23 15.77 8.33
C LEU A 261 -18.97 14.26 8.26
N LEU A 262 -18.25 13.70 9.24
CA LEU A 262 -18.03 12.25 9.34
C LEU A 262 -19.35 11.47 9.36
N GLU A 263 -20.30 11.89 10.18
CA GLU A 263 -21.58 11.21 10.29
C GLU A 263 -22.43 11.34 9.02
N ARG A 264 -22.40 12.49 8.35
CA ARG A 264 -23.01 12.64 7.02
C ARG A 264 -22.46 11.61 6.03
N VAL A 265 -21.14 11.52 5.94
CA VAL A 265 -20.47 10.59 5.01
C VAL A 265 -20.79 9.15 5.36
N ARG A 266 -20.69 8.76 6.63
CA ARG A 266 -21.09 7.42 7.09
C ARG A 266 -22.55 7.11 6.74
N GLY A 267 -23.44 8.10 6.86
CA GLY A 267 -24.86 7.97 6.47
C GLY A 267 -25.05 7.64 4.99
N GLN A 268 -24.24 8.22 4.10
CA GLN A 268 -24.29 7.95 2.65
C GLN A 268 -23.94 6.48 2.32
N PHE A 269 -22.94 5.92 3.01
CA PHE A 269 -22.58 4.50 2.85
C PHE A 269 -23.64 3.57 3.47
N ARG A 270 -24.14 3.90 4.69
CA ARG A 270 -25.19 3.10 5.35
C ARG A 270 -26.50 3.04 4.56
N ALA A 271 -26.80 4.10 3.78
CA ALA A 271 -27.97 4.11 2.90
C ALA A 271 -27.94 3.02 1.82
N ARG A 272 -26.77 2.39 1.61
CA ARG A 272 -26.54 1.26 0.71
C ARG A 272 -26.29 -0.06 1.46
N GLU A 273 -26.71 -0.13 2.72
CA GLU A 273 -26.56 -1.31 3.59
C GLU A 273 -25.10 -1.74 3.81
N LEU A 274 -24.14 -0.82 3.62
CA LEU A 274 -22.72 -1.08 3.82
C LEU A 274 -22.33 -0.98 5.30
N THR A 275 -21.53 -1.93 5.78
CA THR A 275 -20.95 -1.88 7.14
C THR A 275 -19.83 -0.80 7.18
N VAL A 276 -20.04 0.26 7.99
CA VAL A 276 -19.18 1.45 8.00
C VAL A 276 -18.68 1.77 9.41
N PHE A 277 -17.38 2.04 9.51
CA PHE A 277 -16.67 2.44 10.72
C PHE A 277 -16.09 3.85 10.63
#